data_3f03b902b33e96384284e202e0781b31
#
_entry.id   3f03b902b33e96384284e202e0781b31
#
_cell.length_a   1.000
_cell.length_b   1.000
_cell.length_c   1.000
_cell.angle_alpha   90.00
_cell.angle_beta   90.00
_cell.angle_gamma   90.00
#
_symmetry.space_group_name_H-M   'P 1'
#
loop_
_entity.id
_entity.type
_entity.pdbx_description
1 polymer ?
#
loop_
_entity_poly.entity_id
_entity_poly.type
_entity_poly.pdbx_seq_one_letter_code
_entity_poly.pdbx_strand_id
1 'polypeptide(L)'
;MGQQVDGRKARGDKRRQDLIAATLRVIERDGVAGVTHRTVAKEAGVPTTSTTYHFASLEDLLVATLTACADSFAFAVRDLVERARIRGSQGAREVAEMIVESLGPQRGRTMAEYELYLFAARRPALRPAARLWLDVLTSLVQHDDEVAFRAFLAGMDGLLMQGLIDDEPPTVAELEPVIAYLMRPSKP
;
A
#
# COMPACT_ATOMS: atom_id res chain seq x y z
N MET A 1 36.14 -10.53 -13.03
CA MET A 1 35.51 -9.19 -13.16
C MET A 1 34.01 -9.13 -12.89
N GLY A 2 33.27 -10.25 -12.80
CA GLY A 2 31.81 -10.28 -12.56
C GLY A 2 31.33 -9.88 -11.15
N GLN A 3 32.01 -10.28 -10.08
CA GLN A 3 31.56 -10.07 -8.69
C GLN A 3 31.57 -8.60 -8.21
N GLN A 4 32.42 -7.75 -8.76
CA GLN A 4 32.54 -6.34 -8.35
C GLN A 4 31.46 -5.45 -8.95
N VAL A 5 30.93 -5.82 -10.12
CA VAL A 5 29.81 -5.13 -10.81
C VAL A 5 28.51 -5.45 -10.09
N ASP A 6 28.33 -6.69 -9.65
CA ASP A 6 27.14 -7.17 -8.92
C ASP A 6 26.97 -6.47 -7.56
N GLY A 7 28.05 -6.33 -6.81
CA GLY A 7 28.03 -5.64 -5.52
C GLY A 7 27.76 -4.12 -5.60
N ARG A 8 28.12 -3.45 -6.71
CA ARG A 8 27.82 -2.02 -6.90
C ARG A 8 26.35 -1.82 -7.26
N LYS A 9 25.82 -2.68 -8.12
CA LYS A 9 24.40 -2.66 -8.50
C LYS A 9 23.52 -2.93 -7.28
N ALA A 10 23.81 -3.99 -6.51
CA ALA A 10 23.05 -4.32 -5.30
C ALA A 10 23.05 -3.19 -4.25
N ARG A 11 24.18 -2.48 -4.08
CA ARG A 11 24.21 -1.28 -3.21
C ARG A 11 23.39 -0.12 -3.74
N GLY A 12 23.37 0.07 -5.06
CA GLY A 12 22.54 1.08 -5.73
C GLY A 12 21.04 0.79 -5.54
N ASP A 13 20.62 -0.46 -5.77
CA ASP A 13 19.24 -0.91 -5.60
C ASP A 13 18.78 -0.78 -4.15
N LYS A 14 19.62 -1.20 -3.19
CA LYS A 14 19.35 -1.01 -1.77
C LYS A 14 19.16 0.48 -1.42
N ARG A 15 20.04 1.35 -1.91
CA ARG A 15 19.95 2.80 -1.66
C ARG A 15 18.66 3.38 -2.21
N ARG A 16 18.25 2.92 -3.40
CA ARG A 16 16.97 3.32 -4.00
C ARG A 16 15.78 2.91 -3.14
N GLN A 17 15.79 1.70 -2.60
CA GLN A 17 14.75 1.20 -1.68
C GLN A 17 14.74 1.98 -0.35
N ASP A 18 15.92 2.29 0.21
CA ASP A 18 16.02 3.11 1.43
C ASP A 18 15.40 4.51 1.24
N LEU A 19 15.58 5.12 0.07
CA LEU A 19 14.97 6.40 -0.28
C LEU A 19 13.44 6.31 -0.43
N ILE A 20 12.93 5.25 -1.05
CA ILE A 20 11.48 4.98 -1.17
C ILE A 20 10.86 4.83 0.23
N ALA A 21 11.47 4.00 1.08
CA ALA A 21 11.00 3.81 2.46
C ALA A 21 11.04 5.13 3.28
N ALA A 22 12.11 5.92 3.10
CA ALA A 22 12.20 7.24 3.74
C ALA A 22 11.13 8.21 3.24
N THR A 23 10.76 8.14 1.96
CA THR A 23 9.69 8.97 1.40
C THR A 23 8.36 8.66 2.09
N LEU A 24 8.02 7.39 2.28
CA LEU A 24 6.79 7.01 2.97
C LEU A 24 6.78 7.52 4.42
N ARG A 25 7.89 7.40 5.17
CA ARG A 25 8.01 7.97 6.51
C ARG A 25 7.88 9.49 6.56
N VAL A 26 8.39 10.20 5.54
CA VAL A 26 8.17 11.66 5.43
C VAL A 26 6.69 11.96 5.21
N ILE A 27 6.00 11.20 4.34
CA ILE A 27 4.56 11.38 4.12
C ILE A 27 3.78 11.09 5.41
N GLU A 28 4.11 10.02 6.11
CA GLU A 28 3.48 9.65 7.38
C GLU A 28 3.57 10.77 8.44
N ARG A 29 4.71 11.47 8.52
CA ARG A 29 4.94 12.53 9.50
C ARG A 29 4.45 13.89 9.05
N ASP A 30 4.71 14.26 7.80
CA ASP A 30 4.60 15.63 7.29
C ASP A 30 3.58 15.78 6.12
N GLY A 31 2.95 14.67 5.71
CA GLY A 31 2.09 14.61 4.53
C GLY A 31 2.87 14.64 3.20
N VAL A 32 2.16 14.44 2.09
CA VAL A 32 2.77 14.51 0.73
C VAL A 32 3.39 15.88 0.45
N ALA A 33 2.82 16.96 1.00
CA ALA A 33 3.36 18.32 0.84
C ALA A 33 4.76 18.49 1.48
N GLY A 34 5.09 17.69 2.50
CA GLY A 34 6.40 17.67 3.15
C GLY A 34 7.50 16.99 2.35
N VAL A 35 7.16 16.29 1.26
CA VAL A 35 8.15 15.53 0.47
C VAL A 35 8.96 16.45 -0.43
N THR A 36 10.26 16.49 -0.17
CA THR A 36 11.28 17.15 -1.00
C THR A 36 12.52 16.26 -1.07
N HIS A 37 13.37 16.43 -2.08
CA HIS A 37 14.66 15.72 -2.12
C HIS A 37 15.47 15.90 -0.83
N ARG A 38 15.38 17.06 -0.20
CA ARG A 38 16.11 17.38 1.04
C ARG A 38 15.51 16.67 2.26
N THR A 39 14.18 16.67 2.42
CA THR A 39 13.52 16.01 3.55
C THR A 39 13.70 14.51 3.47
N VAL A 40 13.58 13.91 2.27
CA VAL A 40 13.79 12.48 2.05
C VAL A 40 15.25 12.08 2.27
N ALA A 41 16.22 12.85 1.78
CA ALA A 41 17.64 12.59 2.01
C ALA A 41 17.99 12.63 3.50
N LYS A 42 17.47 13.63 4.24
CA LYS A 42 17.61 13.74 5.68
C LYS A 42 17.03 12.53 6.41
N GLU A 43 15.83 12.13 6.04
CA GLU A 43 15.14 10.96 6.62
C GLU A 43 15.89 9.65 6.35
N ALA A 44 16.46 9.51 5.15
CA ALA A 44 17.27 8.34 4.78
C ALA A 44 18.71 8.36 5.32
N GLY A 45 19.14 9.45 5.97
CA GLY A 45 20.52 9.59 6.47
C GLY A 45 21.56 9.67 5.35
N VAL A 46 21.26 10.30 4.21
CA VAL A 46 22.11 10.38 3.03
C VAL A 46 22.26 11.81 2.52
N PRO A 47 23.33 12.13 1.76
CA PRO A 47 23.42 13.40 1.06
C PRO A 47 22.27 13.62 0.08
N THR A 48 21.81 14.86 -0.08
CA THR A 48 20.73 15.21 -1.03
C THR A 48 21.05 14.82 -2.47
N THR A 49 22.34 14.83 -2.86
CA THR A 49 22.78 14.34 -4.17
C THR A 49 22.46 12.87 -4.43
N SER A 50 22.30 12.07 -3.38
CA SER A 50 21.88 10.66 -3.54
C SER A 50 20.44 10.55 -4.05
N THR A 51 19.52 11.41 -3.61
CA THR A 51 18.13 11.39 -4.08
C THR A 51 18.05 11.80 -5.55
N THR A 52 18.74 12.87 -5.95
CA THR A 52 18.76 13.35 -7.35
C THR A 52 19.52 12.42 -8.29
N TYR A 53 20.44 11.60 -7.77
CA TYR A 53 21.09 10.54 -8.53
C TYR A 53 20.14 9.38 -8.87
N HIS A 54 19.28 8.98 -7.92
CA HIS A 54 18.37 7.85 -8.09
C HIS A 54 17.02 8.23 -8.71
N PHE A 55 16.59 9.49 -8.56
CA PHE A 55 15.30 9.98 -9.03
C PHE A 55 15.50 11.34 -9.73
N ALA A 56 15.22 11.39 -11.02
CA ALA A 56 15.39 12.59 -11.84
C ALA A 56 14.45 13.72 -11.40
N SER A 57 13.30 13.38 -10.84
CA SER A 57 12.31 14.34 -10.32
C SER A 57 11.69 13.84 -9.01
N LEU A 58 11.04 14.75 -8.30
CA LEU A 58 10.21 14.39 -7.15
C LEU A 58 9.03 13.51 -7.56
N GLU A 59 8.51 13.72 -8.75
CA GLU A 59 7.42 12.92 -9.31
C GLU A 59 7.86 11.46 -9.53
N ASP A 60 9.07 11.22 -10.07
CA ASP A 60 9.63 9.87 -10.22
C ASP A 60 9.78 9.16 -8.86
N LEU A 61 10.16 9.90 -7.83
CA LEU A 61 10.27 9.37 -6.47
C LEU A 61 8.88 8.98 -5.92
N LEU A 62 7.86 9.82 -6.11
CA LEU A 62 6.49 9.54 -5.66
C LEU A 62 5.87 8.38 -6.44
N VAL A 63 6.08 8.29 -7.75
CA VAL A 63 5.67 7.13 -8.58
C VAL A 63 6.29 5.85 -8.05
N ALA A 64 7.62 5.86 -7.80
CA ALA A 64 8.31 4.70 -7.26
C ALA A 64 7.83 4.31 -5.86
N THR A 65 7.49 5.29 -5.02
CA THR A 65 6.95 5.06 -3.68
C THR A 65 5.57 4.43 -3.77
N LEU A 66 4.68 4.95 -4.60
CA LEU A 66 3.33 4.43 -4.79
C LEU A 66 3.36 3.01 -5.38
N THR A 67 4.27 2.74 -6.33
CA THR A 67 4.50 1.39 -6.86
C THR A 67 4.96 0.42 -5.76
N ALA A 68 5.91 0.83 -4.91
CA ALA A 68 6.38 0.00 -3.82
C ALA A 68 5.30 -0.28 -2.76
N CYS A 69 4.38 0.67 -2.53
CA CYS A 69 3.21 0.44 -1.68
C CYS A 69 2.29 -0.62 -2.30
N ALA A 70 2.01 -0.55 -3.61
CA ALA A 70 1.21 -1.55 -4.32
C ALA A 70 1.87 -2.95 -4.28
N ASP A 71 3.20 -3.05 -4.42
CA ASP A 71 3.94 -4.31 -4.30
C ASP A 71 3.84 -4.89 -2.87
N SER A 72 3.95 -4.04 -1.85
CA SER A 72 3.78 -4.45 -0.44
C SER A 72 2.37 -4.94 -0.17
N PHE A 73 1.37 -4.26 -0.71
CA PHE A 73 -0.03 -4.65 -0.64
C PHE A 73 -0.28 -5.99 -1.35
N ALA A 74 0.30 -6.19 -2.55
CA ALA A 74 0.25 -7.46 -3.25
C ALA A 74 0.78 -8.63 -2.42
N PHE A 75 1.88 -8.40 -1.70
CA PHE A 75 2.43 -9.40 -0.78
C PHE A 75 1.47 -9.71 0.38
N ALA A 76 0.90 -8.67 1.01
CA ALA A 76 -0.07 -8.84 2.10
C ALA A 76 -1.33 -9.59 1.67
N VAL A 77 -1.85 -9.30 0.46
CA VAL A 77 -3.02 -10.02 -0.10
C VAL A 77 -2.68 -11.49 -0.38
N ARG A 78 -1.51 -11.80 -0.94
CA ARG A 78 -1.09 -13.19 -1.16
C ARG A 78 -0.98 -13.96 0.16
N ASP A 79 -0.38 -13.36 1.18
CA ASP A 79 -0.28 -13.95 2.52
C ASP A 79 -1.66 -14.19 3.14
N LEU A 80 -2.58 -13.22 2.98
CA LEU A 80 -3.98 -13.35 3.44
C LEU A 80 -4.66 -14.54 2.75
N VAL A 81 -4.59 -14.65 1.43
CA VAL A 81 -5.20 -15.73 0.65
C VAL A 81 -4.62 -17.09 1.10
N GLU A 82 -3.31 -17.19 1.32
CA GLU A 82 -2.68 -18.42 1.78
C GLU A 82 -3.09 -18.78 3.22
N ARG A 83 -3.18 -17.80 4.12
CA ARG A 83 -3.70 -18.03 5.49
C ARG A 83 -5.14 -18.52 5.48
N ALA A 84 -6.01 -17.92 4.66
CA ALA A 84 -7.39 -18.37 4.51
C ALA A 84 -7.45 -19.81 3.99
N ARG A 85 -6.62 -20.15 2.99
CA ARG A 85 -6.51 -21.50 2.43
C ARG A 85 -6.08 -22.53 3.49
N ILE A 86 -5.06 -22.21 4.28
CA ILE A 86 -4.55 -23.08 5.36
C ILE A 86 -5.60 -23.31 6.44
N ARG A 87 -6.34 -22.26 6.81
CA ARG A 87 -7.42 -22.33 7.82
C ARG A 87 -8.70 -22.97 7.29
N GLY A 88 -8.84 -23.15 5.98
CA GLY A 88 -10.09 -23.61 5.35
C GLY A 88 -11.22 -22.58 5.52
N SER A 89 -10.89 -21.29 5.65
CA SER A 89 -11.84 -20.19 5.83
C SER A 89 -12.21 -19.55 4.49
N GLN A 90 -13.29 -18.77 4.49
CA GLN A 90 -13.68 -17.97 3.33
C GLN A 90 -12.94 -16.61 3.25
N GLY A 91 -12.01 -16.33 4.15
CA GLY A 91 -11.16 -15.16 4.13
C GLY A 91 -11.70 -13.93 4.89
N ALA A 92 -12.95 -13.90 5.32
CA ALA A 92 -13.54 -12.73 5.98
C ALA A 92 -12.78 -12.32 7.25
N ARG A 93 -12.38 -13.31 8.05
CA ARG A 93 -11.59 -13.08 9.26
C ARG A 93 -10.19 -12.53 8.94
N GLU A 94 -9.52 -13.10 7.95
CA GLU A 94 -8.19 -12.68 7.52
C GLU A 94 -8.20 -11.25 6.98
N VAL A 95 -9.25 -10.87 6.26
CA VAL A 95 -9.47 -9.47 5.80
C VAL A 95 -9.71 -8.56 7.00
N ALA A 96 -10.53 -8.97 7.98
CA ALA A 96 -10.75 -8.20 9.21
C ALA A 96 -9.44 -8.00 10.00
N GLU A 97 -8.62 -9.04 10.15
CA GLU A 97 -7.29 -8.98 10.78
C GLU A 97 -6.38 -7.97 10.05
N MET A 98 -6.38 -7.96 8.72
CA MET A 98 -5.62 -7.02 7.91
C MET A 98 -6.09 -5.56 8.11
N ILE A 99 -7.40 -5.32 8.16
CA ILE A 99 -7.95 -3.97 8.41
C ILE A 99 -7.58 -3.49 9.81
N VAL A 100 -7.73 -4.33 10.84
CA VAL A 100 -7.35 -3.99 12.22
C VAL A 100 -5.87 -3.64 12.31
N GLU A 101 -4.99 -4.41 11.67
CA GLU A 101 -3.56 -4.11 11.59
C GLU A 101 -3.30 -2.76 10.90
N SER A 102 -4.00 -2.49 9.80
CA SER A 102 -3.89 -1.24 9.03
C SER A 102 -4.37 -0.01 9.81
N LEU A 103 -5.40 -0.16 10.64
CA LEU A 103 -5.99 0.95 11.41
C LEU A 103 -5.38 1.11 12.81
N GLY A 104 -4.68 0.10 13.32
CA GLY A 104 -3.98 0.09 14.60
C GLY A 104 -2.47 0.32 14.43
N PRO A 105 -1.64 -0.73 14.50
CA PRO A 105 -0.18 -0.61 14.45
C PRO A 105 0.35 0.11 13.22
N GLN A 106 -0.33 -0.01 12.07
CA GLN A 106 0.10 0.59 10.79
C GLN A 106 -0.70 1.83 10.39
N ARG A 107 -1.49 2.43 11.31
CA ARG A 107 -2.38 3.56 11.02
C ARG A 107 -1.68 4.72 10.29
N GLY A 108 -0.51 5.15 10.76
CA GLY A 108 0.23 6.26 10.16
C GLY A 108 0.64 5.95 8.72
N ARG A 109 1.13 4.73 8.50
CA ARG A 109 1.47 4.23 7.17
C ARG A 109 0.25 4.14 6.26
N THR A 110 -0.86 3.60 6.74
CA THR A 110 -2.11 3.50 5.97
C THR A 110 -2.62 4.88 5.55
N MET A 111 -2.58 5.85 6.46
CA MET A 111 -2.93 7.24 6.16
C MET A 111 -2.02 7.84 5.07
N ALA A 112 -0.70 7.61 5.16
CA ALA A 112 0.26 8.08 4.15
C ALA A 112 0.02 7.44 2.78
N GLU A 113 -0.32 6.16 2.73
CA GLU A 113 -0.65 5.43 1.51
C GLU A 113 -1.92 6.00 0.86
N TYR A 114 -2.99 6.24 1.64
CA TYR A 114 -4.21 6.88 1.13
C TYR A 114 -3.98 8.32 0.67
N GLU A 115 -3.20 9.12 1.40
CA GLU A 115 -2.87 10.48 0.99
C GLU A 115 -2.14 10.49 -0.37
N LEU A 116 -1.13 9.62 -0.53
CA LEU A 116 -0.38 9.49 -1.77
C LEU A 116 -1.26 8.96 -2.92
N TYR A 117 -2.13 7.99 -2.65
CA TYR A 117 -3.08 7.46 -3.63
C TYR A 117 -4.04 8.56 -4.12
N LEU A 118 -4.64 9.33 -3.20
CA LEU A 118 -5.55 10.43 -3.54
C LEU A 118 -4.82 11.58 -4.24
N PHE A 119 -3.55 11.81 -3.90
CA PHE A 119 -2.72 12.80 -4.59
C PHE A 119 -2.55 12.47 -6.08
N ALA A 120 -2.56 11.18 -6.46
CA ALA A 120 -2.49 10.75 -7.85
C ALA A 120 -3.69 11.24 -8.70
N ALA A 121 -4.85 11.51 -8.08
CA ALA A 121 -6.00 12.07 -8.80
C ALA A 121 -5.68 13.42 -9.45
N ARG A 122 -4.79 14.22 -8.81
CA ARG A 122 -4.35 15.54 -9.28
C ARG A 122 -3.04 15.50 -10.07
N ARG A 123 -2.41 14.35 -10.20
CA ARG A 123 -1.09 14.15 -10.85
C ARG A 123 -1.16 13.02 -11.86
N PRO A 124 -1.35 13.31 -13.17
CA PRO A 124 -1.53 12.27 -14.19
C PRO A 124 -0.40 11.23 -14.24
N ALA A 125 0.85 11.63 -13.99
CA ALA A 125 1.99 10.71 -13.98
C ALA A 125 1.94 9.64 -12.88
N LEU A 126 1.25 9.90 -11.75
CA LEU A 126 1.10 8.94 -10.65
C LEU A 126 -0.06 7.95 -10.88
N ARG A 127 -1.02 8.26 -11.76
CA ARG A 127 -2.22 7.44 -11.97
C ARG A 127 -1.93 5.99 -12.37
N PRO A 128 -0.94 5.68 -13.24
CA PRO A 128 -0.62 4.29 -13.55
C PRO A 128 -0.18 3.50 -12.31
N ALA A 129 0.65 4.08 -11.46
CA ALA A 129 1.09 3.45 -10.21
C ALA A 129 -0.08 3.27 -9.21
N ALA A 130 -1.00 4.24 -9.12
CA ALA A 130 -2.19 4.13 -8.29
C ALA A 130 -3.13 3.00 -8.75
N ARG A 131 -3.26 2.78 -10.06
CA ARG A 131 -4.08 1.68 -10.61
C ARG A 131 -3.55 0.30 -10.27
N LEU A 132 -2.25 0.14 -10.05
CA LEU A 132 -1.66 -1.15 -9.65
C LEU A 132 -2.31 -1.72 -8.38
N TRP A 133 -2.86 -0.91 -7.49
CA TRP A 133 -3.58 -1.39 -6.32
C TRP A 133 -4.83 -2.20 -6.68
N LEU A 134 -5.63 -1.71 -7.64
CA LEU A 134 -6.82 -2.43 -8.11
C LEU A 134 -6.42 -3.64 -8.96
N ASP A 135 -5.38 -3.50 -9.80
CA ASP A 135 -4.88 -4.57 -10.65
C ASP A 135 -4.37 -5.76 -9.81
N VAL A 136 -3.74 -5.50 -8.66
CA VAL A 136 -3.31 -6.52 -7.69
C VAL A 136 -4.50 -7.34 -7.22
N LEU A 137 -5.56 -6.69 -6.75
CA LEU A 137 -6.75 -7.38 -6.22
C LEU A 137 -7.45 -8.20 -7.30
N THR A 138 -7.65 -7.62 -8.49
CA THR A 138 -8.26 -8.32 -9.63
C THR A 138 -7.44 -9.53 -10.09
N SER A 139 -6.12 -9.49 -9.97
CA SER A 139 -5.25 -10.59 -10.40
C SER A 139 -5.07 -11.69 -9.36
N LEU A 140 -5.20 -11.38 -8.07
CA LEU A 140 -4.90 -12.31 -6.97
C LEU A 140 -6.16 -12.95 -6.36
N VAL A 141 -7.30 -12.29 -6.46
CA VAL A 141 -8.57 -12.77 -5.91
C VAL A 141 -9.45 -13.28 -7.03
N GLN A 142 -9.73 -14.59 -7.02
CA GLN A 142 -10.69 -15.18 -7.96
C GLN A 142 -12.11 -14.73 -7.59
N HIS A 143 -12.86 -14.26 -8.57
CA HIS A 143 -14.25 -13.83 -8.40
C HIS A 143 -15.04 -14.15 -9.67
N ASP A 144 -16.25 -14.66 -9.48
CA ASP A 144 -17.17 -15.03 -10.57
C ASP A 144 -18.18 -13.89 -10.86
N ASP A 145 -18.32 -12.93 -9.94
CA ASP A 145 -19.22 -11.79 -10.04
C ASP A 145 -18.44 -10.46 -9.91
N GLU A 146 -18.25 -9.81 -11.04
CA GLU A 146 -17.48 -8.54 -11.13
C GLU A 146 -18.15 -7.40 -10.36
N VAL A 147 -19.50 -7.38 -10.31
CA VAL A 147 -20.26 -6.35 -9.59
C VAL A 147 -20.12 -6.54 -8.08
N ALA A 148 -20.30 -7.77 -7.60
CA ALA A 148 -20.12 -8.09 -6.18
C ALA A 148 -18.67 -7.84 -5.73
N PHE A 149 -17.69 -8.19 -6.55
CA PHE A 149 -16.28 -7.93 -6.25
C PHE A 149 -15.98 -6.44 -6.17
N ARG A 150 -16.49 -5.63 -7.09
CA ARG A 150 -16.36 -4.16 -7.05
C ARG A 150 -17.04 -3.55 -5.83
N ALA A 151 -18.21 -4.07 -5.43
CA ALA A 151 -18.90 -3.63 -4.22
C ALA A 151 -18.09 -3.99 -2.95
N PHE A 152 -17.50 -5.18 -2.92
CA PHE A 152 -16.57 -5.59 -1.86
C PHE A 152 -15.38 -4.62 -1.75
N LEU A 153 -14.70 -4.31 -2.84
CA LEU A 153 -13.56 -3.38 -2.84
C LEU A 153 -13.96 -1.99 -2.32
N ALA A 154 -15.08 -1.44 -2.81
CA ALA A 154 -15.60 -0.16 -2.33
C ALA A 154 -15.96 -0.20 -0.84
N GLY A 155 -16.48 -1.33 -0.35
CA GLY A 155 -16.75 -1.56 1.07
C GLY A 155 -15.47 -1.57 1.91
N MET A 156 -14.40 -2.22 1.43
CA MET A 156 -13.10 -2.24 2.12
C MET A 156 -12.50 -0.83 2.22
N ASP A 157 -12.50 -0.07 1.13
CA ASP A 157 -12.05 1.32 1.15
C ASP A 157 -12.88 2.16 2.14
N GLY A 158 -14.20 1.96 2.15
CA GLY A 158 -15.10 2.64 3.09
C GLY A 158 -14.77 2.33 4.55
N LEU A 159 -14.56 1.05 4.90
CA LEU A 159 -14.21 0.64 6.26
C LEU A 159 -12.85 1.21 6.70
N LEU A 160 -11.85 1.19 5.83
CA LEU A 160 -10.53 1.76 6.11
C LEU A 160 -10.61 3.28 6.28
N MET A 161 -11.27 3.99 5.37
CA MET A 161 -11.40 5.45 5.45
C MET A 161 -12.17 5.90 6.69
N GLN A 162 -13.25 5.20 7.05
CA GLN A 162 -14.00 5.50 8.29
C GLN A 162 -13.15 5.24 9.51
N GLY A 163 -12.51 4.07 9.60
CA GLY A 163 -11.65 3.72 10.72
C GLY A 163 -10.40 4.62 10.87
N LEU A 164 -9.95 5.29 9.79
CA LEU A 164 -8.91 6.33 9.89
C LEU A 164 -9.42 7.63 10.55
N ILE A 165 -10.72 7.84 10.63
CA ILE A 165 -11.32 9.03 11.27
C ILE A 165 -11.70 8.73 12.72
N ASP A 166 -12.03 7.48 13.05
CA ASP A 166 -12.43 7.07 14.39
C ASP A 166 -11.27 7.17 15.38
N ASP A 167 -11.58 7.52 16.64
CA ASP A 167 -10.60 7.62 17.72
C ASP A 167 -10.03 6.25 18.11
N GLU A 168 -10.86 5.20 18.05
CA GLU A 168 -10.47 3.82 18.34
C GLU A 168 -10.61 2.94 17.11
N PRO A 169 -9.61 2.10 16.80
CA PRO A 169 -9.70 1.19 15.67
C PRO A 169 -10.76 0.11 15.95
N PRO A 170 -11.53 -0.32 14.91
CA PRO A 170 -12.50 -1.38 15.06
C PRO A 170 -11.82 -2.71 15.39
N THR A 171 -12.55 -3.61 16.04
CA THR A 171 -12.10 -4.96 16.36
C THR A 171 -12.40 -5.94 15.23
N VAL A 172 -11.68 -7.07 15.21
CA VAL A 172 -11.98 -8.18 14.28
C VAL A 172 -13.42 -8.65 14.41
N ALA A 173 -13.96 -8.73 15.64
CA ALA A 173 -15.32 -9.19 15.89
C ALA A 173 -16.39 -8.25 15.30
N GLU A 174 -16.12 -6.96 15.22
CA GLU A 174 -17.01 -5.97 14.58
C GLU A 174 -16.92 -6.01 13.07
N LEU A 175 -15.73 -6.21 12.50
CA LEU A 175 -15.49 -6.18 11.06
C LEU A 175 -15.87 -7.48 10.36
N GLU A 176 -15.55 -8.64 10.95
CA GLU A 176 -15.73 -9.95 10.32
C GLU A 176 -17.16 -10.18 9.76
N PRO A 177 -18.27 -9.89 10.50
CA PRO A 177 -19.62 -10.07 9.96
C PRO A 177 -19.95 -9.14 8.79
N VAL A 178 -19.42 -7.91 8.79
CA VAL A 178 -19.62 -6.95 7.69
C VAL A 178 -18.89 -7.43 6.44
N ILE A 179 -17.63 -7.85 6.59
CA ILE A 179 -16.81 -8.38 5.50
C ILE A 179 -17.42 -9.67 4.95
N ALA A 180 -17.84 -10.59 5.82
CA ALA A 180 -18.54 -11.81 5.40
C ALA A 180 -19.82 -11.53 4.63
N TYR A 181 -20.55 -10.45 4.97
CA TYR A 181 -21.71 -10.01 4.21
C TYR A 181 -21.32 -9.51 2.81
N LEU A 182 -20.27 -8.69 2.69
CA LEU A 182 -19.78 -8.15 1.42
C LEU A 182 -19.19 -9.23 0.50
N MET A 183 -18.66 -10.32 1.06
CA MET A 183 -18.11 -11.46 0.32
C MET A 183 -19.15 -12.49 -0.14
N ARG A 184 -20.42 -12.28 0.18
CA ARG A 184 -21.47 -13.22 -0.26
C ARG A 184 -21.61 -13.17 -1.78
N PRO A 185 -21.69 -14.34 -2.44
CA PRO A 185 -22.01 -14.37 -3.87
C PRO A 185 -23.40 -13.76 -4.10
N SER A 186 -23.52 -12.99 -5.17
CA SER A 186 -24.82 -12.48 -5.61
C SER A 186 -25.74 -13.70 -5.84
N LYS A 187 -26.96 -13.67 -5.29
CA LYS A 187 -27.93 -14.69 -5.65
C LYS A 187 -28.28 -14.52 -7.13
N PRO A 188 -28.31 -15.62 -7.91
CA PRO A 188 -28.76 -15.58 -9.28
C PRO A 188 -30.19 -15.06 -9.40
#